data_d2c9a548e53610c7b46b0cbbb99d7a98
#
_entry.id   d2c9a548e53610c7b46b0cbbb99d7a98
#
_cell.length_a   1.000
_cell.length_b   1.000
_cell.length_c   1.000
_cell.angle_alpha   90.00
_cell.angle_beta   90.00
_cell.angle_gamma   90.00
#
_symmetry.space_group_name_H-M   'P 1'
#
loop_
_entity.id
_entity.type
_entity.pdbx_description
1 polymer ?
#
loop_
_entity_poly.entity_id
_entity_poly.type
_entity_poly.pdbx_seq_one_letter_code
_entity_poly.pdbx_strand_id
1 'polypeptide(L)'
;MDLVIRGARVVDGTGGPSYTADVGVHEGRIAEIGRIPGGGRRTLDAHGLALAPGFVDMHAHSDLALLRDPDHSAKAAQGVTLEVLGQDGLSYAPADDRTLGEVRTAIAGWNGSGDDIDFDGPDGFDWRTVGGYLDRLDRGVAVNAAYLVPQGTVRAYTLGWDDRPASAAELDRMRQLVADGLAQGAVGMSSGLTYTPGMYASGAELTKLCRVVARYGGYYCPHHRSYGHGALAAYAEMVDLTREAGCALHLAHATMNFGENRGRAPELLALLDAALADGCDITLDSYPYTPGCTTLVALLPSWANEGGPEAVLARLRDDAEAARIRHALEVTGADGCHGVPVDWSTIEISGTADPAFAGYVGTRLDGWDTARRLLLGDRLAPTVLQHVGHEENVRAIMLHRVHTGGSDGILQGAKPHPRAYGTFPHYLGHYVRELGVLSLEECVAHLSGRPAARLRLPDRGLVRAGHRADLVLFDPDTVAAGSTYENPRTLPTGIPHVLIDGRFVMRDGRRTDVLAGRSVRRTPHAAGAPRTPPAS
;
A
#
# COMPACT_ATOMS: atom_id res chain seq x y z
N MET A 1 -11.57 31.75 -13.71
CA MET A 1 -11.31 30.79 -12.61
C MET A 1 -12.60 30.13 -12.19
N ASP A 2 -12.60 28.81 -12.03
CA ASP A 2 -13.75 28.06 -11.52
C ASP A 2 -13.81 28.13 -9.99
N LEU A 3 -12.61 28.14 -9.34
CA LEU A 3 -12.44 28.30 -7.91
C LEU A 3 -11.22 29.19 -7.64
N VAL A 4 -11.34 30.08 -6.64
CA VAL A 4 -10.22 30.81 -6.05
C VAL A 4 -10.16 30.47 -4.56
N ILE A 5 -9.03 29.93 -4.11
CA ILE A 5 -8.73 29.61 -2.72
C ILE A 5 -7.90 30.77 -2.18
N ARG A 6 -8.38 31.47 -1.15
CA ARG A 6 -7.83 32.72 -0.64
C ARG A 6 -6.97 32.53 0.59
N GLY A 7 -5.79 33.16 0.58
CA GLY A 7 -4.96 33.36 1.78
C GLY A 7 -4.45 32.10 2.44
N ALA A 8 -4.36 30.98 1.70
CA ALA A 8 -3.86 29.72 2.23
C ALA A 8 -2.34 29.79 2.53
N ARG A 9 -1.90 29.10 3.59
CA ARG A 9 -0.49 28.73 3.74
C ARG A 9 -0.18 27.59 2.77
N VAL A 10 0.46 27.91 1.64
CA VAL A 10 0.82 26.92 0.61
C VAL A 10 2.04 26.14 1.06
N VAL A 11 1.89 24.82 1.19
CA VAL A 11 2.94 23.83 1.39
C VAL A 11 3.05 23.03 0.09
N ASP A 12 3.95 23.42 -0.79
CA ASP A 12 3.87 23.10 -2.22
C ASP A 12 4.27 21.67 -2.62
N GLY A 13 4.73 20.85 -1.66
CA GLY A 13 5.14 19.45 -1.89
C GLY A 13 6.61 19.28 -2.27
N THR A 14 7.38 20.35 -2.38
CA THR A 14 8.81 20.29 -2.68
C THR A 14 9.69 19.99 -1.45
N GLY A 15 9.17 20.22 -0.23
CA GLY A 15 9.96 20.26 1.01
C GLY A 15 10.57 21.65 1.30
N GLY A 16 10.41 22.60 0.39
CA GLY A 16 10.83 24.00 0.59
C GLY A 16 9.89 24.76 1.53
N PRO A 17 10.31 25.96 1.99
CA PRO A 17 9.51 26.76 2.94
C PRO A 17 8.11 27.09 2.43
N SER A 18 7.10 26.97 3.30
CA SER A 18 5.74 27.38 3.01
C SER A 18 5.59 28.90 2.88
N TYR A 19 4.58 29.34 2.13
CA TYR A 19 4.30 30.76 1.88
C TYR A 19 2.80 31.03 1.79
N THR A 20 2.36 32.25 2.02
CA THR A 20 0.94 32.62 1.90
C THR A 20 0.63 33.08 0.49
N ALA A 21 -0.42 32.48 -0.12
CA ALA A 21 -0.88 32.86 -1.46
C ALA A 21 -2.35 32.51 -1.67
N ASP A 22 -2.94 33.11 -2.71
CA ASP A 22 -4.17 32.61 -3.34
C ASP A 22 -3.81 31.56 -4.36
N VAL A 23 -4.70 30.57 -4.55
CA VAL A 23 -4.57 29.53 -5.59
C VAL A 23 -5.82 29.52 -6.46
N GLY A 24 -5.64 29.78 -7.74
CA GLY A 24 -6.72 29.78 -8.73
C GLY A 24 -6.79 28.45 -9.48
N VAL A 25 -7.98 27.87 -9.56
CA VAL A 25 -8.25 26.62 -10.28
C VAL A 25 -9.15 26.90 -11.49
N HIS A 26 -8.77 26.33 -12.63
CA HIS A 26 -9.53 26.39 -13.88
C HIS A 26 -9.44 25.06 -14.60
N GLU A 27 -10.58 24.52 -15.01
CA GLU A 27 -10.67 23.24 -15.74
C GLU A 27 -9.87 22.10 -15.08
N GLY A 28 -10.01 21.98 -13.76
CA GLY A 28 -9.37 20.92 -12.99
C GLY A 28 -7.86 21.10 -12.75
N ARG A 29 -7.27 22.22 -13.17
CA ARG A 29 -5.84 22.52 -13.01
C ARG A 29 -5.61 23.77 -12.19
N ILE A 30 -4.47 23.82 -11.52
CA ILE A 30 -3.95 25.04 -10.89
C ILE A 30 -3.54 25.99 -12.00
N ALA A 31 -4.26 27.10 -12.15
CA ALA A 31 -4.01 28.06 -13.21
C ALA A 31 -3.08 29.18 -12.76
N GLU A 32 -3.19 29.63 -11.50
CA GLU A 32 -2.43 30.76 -10.98
C GLU A 32 -2.18 30.58 -9.48
N ILE A 33 -1.00 31.03 -9.01
CA ILE A 33 -0.61 31.08 -7.60
C ILE A 33 -0.03 32.45 -7.33
N GLY A 34 -0.47 33.10 -6.24
CA GLY A 34 -0.02 34.43 -5.86
C GLY A 34 -1.16 35.31 -5.41
N ARG A 35 -1.10 36.61 -5.67
CA ARG A 35 -2.22 37.52 -5.41
C ARG A 35 -3.16 37.54 -6.64
N ILE A 36 -4.33 36.93 -6.51
CA ILE A 36 -5.31 36.84 -7.59
C ILE A 36 -6.33 37.97 -7.42
N PRO A 37 -6.33 39.00 -8.30
CA PRO A 37 -7.33 40.05 -8.25
C PRO A 37 -8.71 39.51 -8.70
N GLY A 38 -9.78 39.94 -8.04
CA GLY A 38 -11.14 39.47 -8.34
C GLY A 38 -11.44 38.08 -7.79
N GLY A 39 -12.65 37.56 -8.00
CA GLY A 39 -13.11 36.24 -7.57
C GLY A 39 -13.16 35.24 -8.73
N GLY A 40 -13.31 33.96 -8.40
CA GLY A 40 -13.74 32.90 -9.33
C GLY A 40 -15.27 32.76 -9.35
N ARG A 41 -15.78 31.78 -10.10
CA ARG A 41 -17.19 31.36 -9.98
C ARG A 41 -17.54 30.98 -8.54
N ARG A 42 -16.55 30.42 -7.82
CA ARG A 42 -16.58 30.13 -6.38
C ARG A 42 -15.32 30.67 -5.73
N THR A 43 -15.44 31.10 -4.50
CA THR A 43 -14.31 31.54 -3.68
C THR A 43 -14.37 30.76 -2.37
N LEU A 44 -13.22 30.24 -1.95
CA LEU A 44 -13.03 29.58 -0.65
C LEU A 44 -12.06 30.42 0.18
N ASP A 45 -12.47 30.81 1.35
CA ASP A 45 -11.58 31.42 2.35
C ASP A 45 -10.78 30.31 3.03
N ALA A 46 -9.44 30.39 2.93
CA ALA A 46 -8.52 29.41 3.48
C ALA A 46 -7.51 30.05 4.47
N HIS A 47 -7.84 31.24 5.00
CA HIS A 47 -7.00 31.82 6.04
C HIS A 47 -6.92 30.90 7.27
N GLY A 48 -5.69 30.65 7.75
CA GLY A 48 -5.43 29.69 8.84
C GLY A 48 -5.29 28.23 8.39
N LEU A 49 -5.63 27.90 7.14
CA LEU A 49 -5.44 26.55 6.60
C LEU A 49 -4.12 26.42 5.83
N ALA A 50 -3.50 25.27 5.96
CA ALA A 50 -2.48 24.82 5.02
C ALA A 50 -3.17 24.25 3.77
N LEU A 51 -2.63 24.59 2.59
CA LEU A 51 -3.00 24.02 1.30
C LEU A 51 -1.81 23.24 0.77
N ALA A 52 -1.99 21.95 0.56
CA ALA A 52 -0.97 21.05 0.04
C ALA A 52 -1.47 20.30 -1.20
N PRO A 53 -0.58 19.68 -1.99
CA PRO A 53 -0.99 18.67 -2.97
C PRO A 53 -1.71 17.55 -2.24
N GLY A 54 -2.71 16.95 -2.85
CA GLY A 54 -3.38 15.78 -2.29
C GLY A 54 -2.39 14.66 -2.00
N PHE A 55 -2.60 13.96 -0.90
CA PHE A 55 -1.69 12.90 -0.46
C PHE A 55 -1.80 11.68 -1.37
N VAL A 56 -0.67 11.00 -1.54
CA VAL A 56 -0.55 9.76 -2.30
C VAL A 56 -0.24 8.63 -1.34
N ASP A 57 -1.15 7.69 -1.22
CA ASP A 57 -0.95 6.47 -0.46
C ASP A 57 -0.18 5.45 -1.31
N MET A 58 1.12 5.30 -1.02
CA MET A 58 1.99 4.43 -1.79
C MET A 58 1.75 2.94 -1.54
N HIS A 59 0.96 2.60 -0.52
CA HIS A 59 0.67 1.23 -0.14
C HIS A 59 -0.76 1.09 0.40
N ALA A 60 -1.68 0.53 -0.38
CA ALA A 60 -3.07 0.34 0.01
C ALA A 60 -3.62 -1.01 -0.45
N HIS A 61 -4.51 -1.58 0.38
CA HIS A 61 -5.25 -2.81 0.11
C HIS A 61 -6.74 -2.50 -0.10
N SER A 62 -7.02 -1.53 -0.96
CA SER A 62 -8.37 -1.05 -1.27
C SER A 62 -8.91 -1.61 -2.59
N ASP A 63 -8.30 -2.66 -3.15
CA ASP A 63 -8.58 -3.17 -4.50
C ASP A 63 -10.07 -3.47 -4.74
N LEU A 64 -10.75 -4.12 -3.81
CA LEU A 64 -12.20 -4.30 -3.87
C LEU A 64 -12.99 -3.23 -3.12
N ALA A 65 -12.40 -2.65 -2.06
CA ALA A 65 -13.09 -1.67 -1.24
C ALA A 65 -13.51 -0.45 -2.06
N LEU A 66 -12.66 0.03 -2.98
CA LEU A 66 -12.98 1.11 -3.93
C LEU A 66 -14.17 0.78 -4.85
N LEU A 67 -14.36 -0.48 -5.19
CA LEU A 67 -15.47 -0.91 -6.05
C LEU A 67 -16.77 -1.13 -5.28
N ARG A 68 -16.68 -1.56 -4.00
CA ARG A 68 -17.82 -1.77 -3.11
C ARG A 68 -18.38 -0.48 -2.55
N ASP A 69 -17.46 0.40 -2.13
CA ASP A 69 -17.77 1.73 -1.59
C ASP A 69 -17.00 2.79 -2.39
N PRO A 70 -17.52 3.18 -3.56
CA PRO A 70 -16.89 4.19 -4.41
C PRO A 70 -16.69 5.55 -3.72
N ASP A 71 -17.44 5.86 -2.66
CA ASP A 71 -17.28 7.06 -1.84
C ASP A 71 -15.98 7.08 -1.05
N HIS A 72 -15.46 5.92 -0.69
CA HIS A 72 -14.15 5.70 -0.11
C HIS A 72 -13.76 6.72 0.99
N SER A 73 -14.70 6.97 1.89
CA SER A 73 -14.57 7.99 2.94
C SER A 73 -13.36 7.75 3.84
N ALA A 74 -12.96 6.49 4.04
CA ALA A 74 -11.80 6.11 4.83
C ALA A 74 -10.51 6.79 4.37
N LYS A 75 -10.34 6.99 3.05
CA LYS A 75 -9.15 7.59 2.45
C LYS A 75 -9.35 9.06 2.08
N ALA A 76 -10.49 9.38 1.48
CA ALA A 76 -10.80 10.76 1.11
C ALA A 76 -10.74 11.71 2.32
N ALA A 77 -11.25 11.31 3.48
CA ALA A 77 -11.22 12.11 4.71
C ALA A 77 -9.79 12.36 5.24
N GLN A 78 -8.82 11.52 4.91
CA GLN A 78 -7.42 11.69 5.29
C GLN A 78 -6.65 12.63 4.36
N GLY A 79 -7.28 13.19 3.32
CA GLY A 79 -6.59 14.00 2.30
C GLY A 79 -5.94 13.20 1.18
N VAL A 80 -6.18 11.88 1.13
CA VAL A 80 -5.66 11.01 0.06
C VAL A 80 -6.42 11.27 -1.22
N THR A 81 -5.69 11.51 -2.29
CA THR A 81 -6.23 11.76 -3.65
C THR A 81 -5.80 10.68 -4.65
N LEU A 82 -4.83 9.86 -4.27
CA LEU A 82 -4.33 8.74 -5.08
C LEU A 82 -3.87 7.61 -4.18
N GLU A 83 -4.26 6.37 -4.51
CA GLU A 83 -3.77 5.14 -3.89
C GLU A 83 -3.02 4.28 -4.90
N VAL A 84 -2.01 3.52 -4.44
CA VAL A 84 -1.33 2.49 -5.23
C VAL A 84 -1.80 1.13 -4.76
N LEU A 85 -2.52 0.43 -5.63
CA LEU A 85 -3.15 -0.87 -5.41
C LEU A 85 -2.35 -2.01 -6.02
N GLY A 86 -2.81 -3.25 -5.81
CA GLY A 86 -2.11 -4.45 -6.29
C GLY A 86 -0.85 -4.75 -5.49
N GLN A 87 -0.85 -4.44 -4.22
CA GLN A 87 0.29 -4.58 -3.31
C GLN A 87 0.54 -6.03 -2.89
N ASP A 88 1.72 -6.30 -2.35
CA ASP A 88 2.13 -7.56 -1.71
C ASP A 88 1.95 -8.80 -2.60
N GLY A 89 1.98 -8.60 -3.92
CA GLY A 89 2.02 -9.66 -4.90
C GLY A 89 0.71 -10.42 -5.11
N LEU A 90 -0.37 -10.08 -4.43
CA LEU A 90 -1.66 -10.74 -4.58
C LEU A 90 -2.80 -9.73 -4.78
N SER A 91 -3.47 -9.81 -5.93
CA SER A 91 -4.63 -9.02 -6.29
C SER A 91 -5.42 -9.68 -7.43
N TYR A 92 -6.45 -9.03 -7.95
CA TYR A 92 -7.50 -9.61 -8.78
C TYR A 92 -7.25 -9.50 -10.30
N ALA A 93 -6.09 -9.02 -10.73
CA ALA A 93 -5.70 -8.91 -12.14
C ALA A 93 -4.16 -8.91 -12.32
N PRO A 94 -3.60 -9.63 -13.34
CA PRO A 94 -4.31 -10.47 -14.33
C PRO A 94 -4.72 -11.82 -13.74
N ALA A 95 -5.87 -12.38 -14.12
CA ALA A 95 -6.34 -13.67 -13.63
C ALA A 95 -7.28 -14.35 -14.66
N ASP A 96 -7.29 -15.68 -14.70
CA ASP A 96 -8.38 -16.46 -15.26
C ASP A 96 -9.40 -16.80 -14.15
N ASP A 97 -10.49 -17.50 -14.49
CA ASP A 97 -11.57 -17.80 -13.53
C ASP A 97 -11.08 -18.65 -12.36
N ARG A 98 -10.17 -19.64 -12.64
CA ARG A 98 -9.57 -20.48 -11.61
C ARG A 98 -8.71 -19.64 -10.67
N THR A 99 -7.77 -18.91 -11.21
CA THR A 99 -6.84 -18.08 -10.43
C THR A 99 -7.60 -17.01 -9.63
N LEU A 100 -8.61 -16.39 -10.22
CA LEU A 100 -9.44 -15.40 -9.53
C LEU A 100 -10.15 -16.02 -8.31
N GLY A 101 -10.74 -17.21 -8.46
CA GLY A 101 -11.38 -17.91 -7.36
C GLY A 101 -10.42 -18.28 -6.23
N GLU A 102 -9.23 -18.79 -6.57
CA GLU A 102 -8.19 -19.16 -5.61
C GLU A 102 -7.63 -17.93 -4.87
N VAL A 103 -7.30 -16.87 -5.60
CA VAL A 103 -6.76 -15.61 -5.02
C VAL A 103 -7.79 -14.96 -4.11
N ARG A 104 -9.06 -14.89 -4.51
CA ARG A 104 -10.15 -14.36 -3.66
C ARG A 104 -10.21 -15.05 -2.31
N THR A 105 -10.08 -16.36 -2.29
CA THR A 105 -10.04 -17.14 -1.05
C THR A 105 -8.79 -16.83 -0.23
N ALA A 106 -7.62 -16.79 -0.89
CA ALA A 106 -6.35 -16.58 -0.21
C ALA A 106 -6.21 -15.19 0.45
N ILE A 107 -6.78 -14.13 -0.19
CA ILE A 107 -6.67 -12.76 0.30
C ILE A 107 -7.97 -12.20 0.89
N ALA A 108 -8.94 -13.05 1.18
CA ALA A 108 -10.23 -12.63 1.73
C ALA A 108 -10.09 -11.75 2.99
N GLY A 109 -9.12 -12.05 3.84
CA GLY A 109 -8.83 -11.26 5.04
C GLY A 109 -8.29 -9.86 4.74
N TRP A 110 -7.61 -9.63 3.60
CA TRP A 110 -7.05 -8.32 3.26
C TRP A 110 -8.03 -7.45 2.49
N ASN A 111 -8.55 -7.99 1.38
CA ASN A 111 -9.33 -7.26 0.41
C ASN A 111 -10.82 -7.65 0.42
N GLY A 112 -11.18 -8.67 1.22
CA GLY A 112 -12.51 -9.29 1.23
C GLY A 112 -12.66 -10.38 0.16
N SER A 113 -13.56 -11.34 0.41
CA SER A 113 -13.85 -12.45 -0.52
C SER A 113 -14.55 -11.99 -1.80
N GLY A 114 -15.25 -10.86 -1.76
CA GLY A 114 -16.11 -10.40 -2.84
C GLY A 114 -17.42 -11.18 -2.95
N ASP A 115 -17.80 -11.98 -1.94
CA ASP A 115 -19.04 -12.76 -1.95
C ASP A 115 -20.31 -11.87 -1.96
N ASP A 116 -20.16 -10.62 -1.58
CA ASP A 116 -21.17 -9.57 -1.65
C ASP A 116 -21.24 -8.86 -3.02
N ILE A 117 -20.35 -9.22 -3.97
CA ILE A 117 -20.37 -8.72 -5.34
C ILE A 117 -21.08 -9.74 -6.22
N ASP A 118 -22.14 -9.33 -6.89
CA ASP A 118 -22.81 -10.15 -7.90
C ASP A 118 -21.86 -10.35 -9.11
N PHE A 119 -21.29 -11.55 -9.23
CA PHE A 119 -20.31 -11.88 -10.28
C PHE A 119 -20.91 -11.87 -11.68
N ASP A 120 -22.18 -12.21 -11.82
CA ASP A 120 -22.90 -12.27 -13.08
C ASP A 120 -23.62 -10.94 -13.39
N GLY A 121 -23.66 -10.03 -12.42
CA GLY A 121 -24.29 -8.73 -12.55
C GLY A 121 -23.39 -7.68 -13.24
N PRO A 122 -23.95 -6.52 -13.59
CA PRO A 122 -23.22 -5.43 -14.23
C PRO A 122 -22.11 -4.85 -13.35
N ASP A 123 -22.15 -5.15 -12.06
CA ASP A 123 -21.18 -4.75 -11.04
C ASP A 123 -20.27 -5.90 -10.58
N GLY A 124 -20.30 -7.05 -11.25
CA GLY A 124 -19.51 -8.22 -10.96
C GLY A 124 -18.04 -8.12 -11.37
N PHE A 125 -17.31 -9.23 -11.18
CA PHE A 125 -15.92 -9.35 -11.61
C PHE A 125 -15.84 -9.57 -13.14
N ASP A 126 -16.17 -8.55 -13.92
CA ASP A 126 -16.22 -8.58 -15.38
C ASP A 126 -14.84 -8.42 -16.04
N TRP A 127 -13.78 -8.31 -15.24
CA TRP A 127 -12.41 -8.15 -15.75
C TRP A 127 -11.57 -9.43 -15.54
N ARG A 128 -10.56 -9.61 -16.42
CA ARG A 128 -9.52 -10.66 -16.31
C ARG A 128 -8.12 -10.10 -16.55
N THR A 129 -8.03 -8.85 -16.99
CA THR A 129 -6.78 -8.15 -17.31
C THR A 129 -6.61 -6.93 -16.43
N VAL A 130 -5.38 -6.43 -16.34
CA VAL A 130 -5.09 -5.17 -15.63
C VAL A 130 -5.88 -4.01 -16.25
N GLY A 131 -5.93 -3.94 -17.59
CA GLY A 131 -6.70 -2.90 -18.29
C GLY A 131 -8.17 -2.94 -17.92
N GLY A 132 -8.79 -4.13 -17.91
CA GLY A 132 -10.19 -4.30 -17.54
C GLY A 132 -10.46 -3.87 -16.08
N TYR A 133 -9.57 -4.20 -15.13
CA TYR A 133 -9.70 -3.72 -13.76
C TYR A 133 -9.60 -2.18 -13.67
N LEU A 134 -8.65 -1.58 -14.39
CA LEU A 134 -8.51 -0.12 -14.44
C LEU A 134 -9.71 0.56 -15.09
N ASP A 135 -10.29 -0.03 -16.17
CA ASP A 135 -11.53 0.44 -16.79
C ASP A 135 -12.72 0.38 -15.82
N ARG A 136 -12.70 -0.61 -14.91
CA ARG A 136 -13.72 -0.72 -13.87
C ARG A 136 -13.66 0.45 -12.88
N LEU A 137 -12.46 0.85 -12.44
CA LEU A 137 -12.26 2.03 -11.60
C LEU A 137 -12.71 3.32 -12.30
N ASP A 138 -12.55 3.40 -13.62
CA ASP A 138 -12.94 4.58 -14.41
C ASP A 138 -14.47 4.78 -14.53
N ARG A 139 -15.28 3.82 -14.08
CA ARG A 139 -16.75 3.99 -13.98
C ARG A 139 -17.16 4.99 -12.89
N GLY A 140 -16.26 5.29 -11.92
CA GLY A 140 -16.43 6.35 -10.93
C GLY A 140 -16.05 5.88 -9.53
N VAL A 141 -15.05 6.54 -8.97
CA VAL A 141 -14.56 6.37 -7.59
C VAL A 141 -14.20 7.73 -7.00
N ALA A 142 -14.17 7.85 -5.68
CA ALA A 142 -13.86 9.12 -5.04
C ALA A 142 -12.38 9.50 -5.15
N VAL A 143 -11.47 8.50 -5.11
CA VAL A 143 -10.02 8.68 -5.04
C VAL A 143 -9.39 8.05 -6.28
N ASN A 144 -8.35 8.69 -6.85
CA ASN A 144 -7.61 8.08 -7.96
C ASN A 144 -6.91 6.79 -7.50
N ALA A 145 -6.66 5.88 -8.45
CA ALA A 145 -5.92 4.66 -8.17
C ALA A 145 -4.91 4.33 -9.27
N ALA A 146 -3.69 4.00 -8.87
CA ALA A 146 -2.68 3.34 -9.71
C ALA A 146 -2.58 1.87 -9.33
N TYR A 147 -2.05 1.03 -10.21
CA TYR A 147 -2.03 -0.42 -10.00
C TYR A 147 -0.66 -1.02 -10.28
N LEU A 148 -0.24 -1.96 -9.44
CA LEU A 148 0.93 -2.80 -9.62
C LEU A 148 0.51 -4.18 -10.11
N VAL A 149 1.27 -4.77 -11.03
CA VAL A 149 1.06 -6.17 -11.44
C VAL A 149 1.49 -7.08 -10.29
N PRO A 150 0.58 -7.89 -9.71
CA PRO A 150 0.89 -8.71 -8.55
C PRO A 150 1.60 -10.01 -8.97
N GLN A 151 2.89 -10.15 -8.63
CA GLN A 151 3.75 -11.28 -9.04
C GLN A 151 3.23 -12.62 -8.52
N GLY A 152 2.73 -12.69 -7.29
CA GLY A 152 2.16 -13.91 -6.73
C GLY A 152 0.92 -14.37 -7.49
N THR A 153 0.04 -13.44 -7.90
CA THR A 153 -1.11 -13.76 -8.77
C THR A 153 -0.65 -14.24 -10.15
N VAL A 154 0.37 -13.59 -10.74
CA VAL A 154 0.97 -14.03 -12.01
C VAL A 154 1.56 -15.45 -11.89
N ARG A 155 2.17 -15.75 -10.74
CA ARG A 155 2.68 -17.09 -10.45
C ARG A 155 1.56 -18.10 -10.27
N ALA A 156 0.51 -17.78 -9.48
CA ALA A 156 -0.67 -18.63 -9.31
C ALA A 156 -1.38 -18.92 -10.65
N TYR A 157 -1.47 -17.91 -11.52
CA TYR A 157 -2.02 -18.05 -12.88
C TYR A 157 -1.24 -19.07 -13.73
N THR A 158 0.09 -19.14 -13.56
CA THR A 158 0.98 -19.90 -14.42
C THR A 158 1.34 -21.27 -13.85
N LEU A 159 1.68 -21.35 -12.56
CA LEU A 159 2.16 -22.53 -11.86
C LEU A 159 1.17 -23.09 -10.83
N GLY A 160 0.12 -22.33 -10.49
CA GLY A 160 -0.69 -22.65 -9.31
C GLY A 160 0.06 -22.35 -8.00
N TRP A 161 -0.17 -23.19 -7.00
CA TRP A 161 0.36 -23.04 -5.63
C TRP A 161 1.52 -24.02 -5.36
N ASP A 162 2.20 -24.49 -6.39
CA ASP A 162 3.29 -25.45 -6.26
C ASP A 162 4.59 -24.78 -5.79
N ASP A 163 5.24 -25.40 -4.81
CA ASP A 163 6.60 -25.04 -4.37
C ASP A 163 7.65 -25.69 -5.28
N ARG A 164 7.82 -25.11 -6.45
CA ARG A 164 8.82 -25.54 -7.44
C ARG A 164 9.31 -24.37 -8.29
N PRO A 165 10.50 -24.47 -8.88
CA PRO A 165 10.93 -23.49 -9.87
C PRO A 165 10.01 -23.46 -11.10
N ALA A 166 9.86 -22.28 -11.70
CA ALA A 166 9.21 -22.13 -12.99
C ALA A 166 10.08 -22.75 -14.10
N SER A 167 9.47 -23.53 -15.00
CA SER A 167 10.10 -23.93 -16.26
C SER A 167 10.35 -22.72 -17.17
N ALA A 168 11.16 -22.87 -18.20
CA ALA A 168 11.43 -21.79 -19.14
C ALA A 168 10.15 -21.26 -19.81
N ALA A 169 9.23 -22.14 -20.20
CA ALA A 169 7.97 -21.75 -20.83
C ALA A 169 7.03 -21.01 -19.85
N GLU A 170 6.96 -21.49 -18.60
CA GLU A 170 6.17 -20.82 -17.55
C GLU A 170 6.74 -19.43 -17.22
N LEU A 171 8.06 -19.31 -17.12
CA LEU A 171 8.72 -18.03 -16.89
C LEU A 171 8.48 -17.04 -18.05
N ASP A 172 8.49 -17.52 -19.29
CA ASP A 172 8.16 -16.68 -20.46
C ASP A 172 6.69 -16.27 -20.44
N ARG A 173 5.78 -17.14 -20.00
CA ARG A 173 4.38 -16.79 -19.78
C ARG A 173 4.21 -15.71 -18.69
N MET A 174 4.89 -15.85 -17.56
CA MET A 174 4.88 -14.85 -16.49
C MET A 174 5.41 -13.49 -16.98
N ARG A 175 6.52 -13.49 -17.73
CA ARG A 175 7.10 -12.29 -18.35
C ARG A 175 6.10 -11.60 -19.28
N GLN A 176 5.33 -12.38 -20.05
CA GLN A 176 4.31 -11.84 -20.94
C GLN A 176 3.17 -11.21 -20.14
N LEU A 177 2.64 -11.88 -19.10
CA LEU A 177 1.58 -11.34 -18.24
C LEU A 177 1.99 -10.03 -17.56
N VAL A 178 3.24 -9.94 -17.08
CA VAL A 178 3.79 -8.69 -16.51
C VAL A 178 3.89 -7.62 -17.59
N ALA A 179 4.40 -7.95 -18.78
CA ALA A 179 4.50 -7.01 -19.90
C ALA A 179 3.13 -6.47 -20.34
N ASP A 180 2.14 -7.36 -20.45
CA ASP A 180 0.76 -7.00 -20.82
C ASP A 180 0.14 -6.05 -19.78
N GLY A 181 0.30 -6.35 -18.49
CA GLY A 181 -0.19 -5.49 -17.42
C GLY A 181 0.43 -4.09 -17.44
N LEU A 182 1.74 -4.02 -17.66
CA LEU A 182 2.46 -2.74 -17.80
C LEU A 182 2.04 -1.97 -19.06
N ALA A 183 1.83 -2.67 -20.18
CA ALA A 183 1.33 -2.07 -21.41
C ALA A 183 -0.10 -1.51 -21.25
N GLN A 184 -0.90 -2.12 -20.39
CA GLN A 184 -2.27 -1.71 -20.07
C GLN A 184 -2.35 -0.57 -19.03
N GLY A 185 -1.23 -0.13 -18.50
CA GLY A 185 -1.16 1.06 -17.64
C GLY A 185 -0.73 0.82 -16.21
N ALA A 186 -0.33 -0.39 -15.82
CA ALA A 186 0.26 -0.61 -14.49
C ALA A 186 1.54 0.22 -14.31
N VAL A 187 1.78 0.69 -13.08
CA VAL A 187 2.92 1.56 -12.75
C VAL A 187 4.19 0.78 -12.39
N GLY A 188 4.07 -0.52 -12.15
CA GLY A 188 5.16 -1.41 -11.76
C GLY A 188 4.67 -2.83 -11.47
N MET A 189 5.44 -3.55 -10.68
CA MET A 189 5.13 -4.92 -10.23
C MET A 189 5.35 -4.99 -8.71
N SER A 190 4.43 -5.64 -7.99
CA SER A 190 4.60 -5.98 -6.57
C SER A 190 4.94 -7.45 -6.38
N SER A 191 5.49 -7.79 -5.23
CA SER A 191 5.58 -9.16 -4.75
C SER A 191 5.32 -9.24 -3.25
N GLY A 192 4.85 -10.40 -2.77
CA GLY A 192 4.76 -10.73 -1.35
C GLY A 192 5.59 -11.98 -1.08
N LEU A 193 6.84 -11.78 -0.63
CA LEU A 193 7.80 -12.88 -0.51
C LEU A 193 7.73 -13.60 0.86
N THR A 194 6.69 -13.30 1.63
CA THR A 194 6.24 -14.09 2.79
C THR A 194 4.85 -14.68 2.56
N TYR A 195 4.27 -14.43 1.39
CA TYR A 195 2.95 -14.93 1.00
C TYR A 195 3.06 -15.91 -0.16
N THR A 196 2.37 -17.04 -0.05
CA THR A 196 2.33 -18.03 -1.13
C THR A 196 1.34 -17.61 -2.21
N PRO A 197 1.62 -17.93 -3.49
CA PRO A 197 2.79 -18.66 -3.99
C PRO A 197 4.00 -17.74 -4.32
N GLY A 198 3.92 -16.43 -4.06
CA GLY A 198 4.98 -15.46 -4.35
C GLY A 198 6.32 -15.80 -3.67
N MET A 199 6.26 -16.31 -2.43
CA MET A 199 7.46 -16.65 -1.66
C MET A 199 8.27 -17.82 -2.24
N TYR A 200 7.68 -18.67 -3.08
CA TYR A 200 8.40 -19.76 -3.78
C TYR A 200 9.27 -19.26 -4.94
N ALA A 201 9.13 -17.98 -5.33
CA ALA A 201 9.93 -17.41 -6.40
C ALA A 201 11.40 -17.29 -6.00
N SER A 202 12.31 -17.76 -6.86
CA SER A 202 13.74 -17.54 -6.67
C SER A 202 14.15 -16.11 -7.04
N GLY A 203 15.28 -15.62 -6.50
CA GLY A 203 15.85 -14.35 -6.90
C GLY A 203 16.09 -14.24 -8.42
N ALA A 204 16.49 -15.35 -9.06
CA ALA A 204 16.68 -15.39 -10.51
C ALA A 204 15.36 -15.24 -11.31
N GLU A 205 14.26 -15.79 -10.80
CA GLU A 205 12.91 -15.56 -11.36
C GLU A 205 12.53 -14.09 -11.25
N LEU A 206 12.63 -13.53 -10.04
CA LEU A 206 12.31 -12.13 -9.77
C LEU A 206 13.16 -11.16 -10.61
N THR A 207 14.49 -11.42 -10.73
CA THR A 207 15.37 -10.61 -11.58
C THR A 207 14.90 -10.56 -13.03
N LYS A 208 14.46 -11.71 -13.59
CA LYS A 208 13.96 -11.77 -14.97
C LYS A 208 12.65 -11.00 -15.15
N LEU A 209 11.75 -11.04 -14.16
CA LEU A 209 10.52 -10.23 -14.16
C LEU A 209 10.84 -8.74 -14.00
N CYS A 210 11.74 -8.37 -13.09
CA CYS A 210 12.20 -7.00 -12.90
C CYS A 210 12.83 -6.40 -14.17
N ARG A 211 13.53 -7.20 -15.00
CA ARG A 211 14.00 -6.74 -16.32
C ARG A 211 12.86 -6.38 -17.27
N VAL A 212 11.71 -7.04 -17.18
CA VAL A 212 10.50 -6.63 -17.91
C VAL A 212 10.01 -5.30 -17.38
N VAL A 213 9.85 -5.17 -16.06
CA VAL A 213 9.40 -3.92 -15.41
C VAL A 213 10.30 -2.75 -15.79
N ALA A 214 11.63 -2.94 -15.77
CA ALA A 214 12.62 -1.92 -16.15
C ALA A 214 12.43 -1.43 -17.61
N ARG A 215 12.16 -2.34 -18.55
CA ARG A 215 11.94 -1.98 -19.97
C ARG A 215 10.73 -1.08 -20.16
N TYR A 216 9.68 -1.28 -19.37
CA TYR A 216 8.50 -0.41 -19.36
C TYR A 216 8.69 0.84 -18.50
N GLY A 217 9.87 0.99 -17.85
CA GLY A 217 10.19 2.10 -16.96
C GLY A 217 9.42 2.08 -15.65
N GLY A 218 8.79 0.98 -15.26
CA GLY A 218 8.12 0.75 -13.98
C GLY A 218 9.10 0.63 -12.81
N TYR A 219 8.56 0.30 -11.64
CA TYR A 219 9.35 -0.02 -10.46
C TYR A 219 8.90 -1.35 -9.86
N TYR A 220 9.78 -1.99 -9.11
CA TYR A 220 9.47 -3.18 -8.33
C TYR A 220 9.17 -2.79 -6.88
N CYS A 221 8.06 -3.30 -6.34
CA CYS A 221 7.57 -3.02 -4.99
C CYS A 221 7.46 -4.34 -4.20
N PRO A 222 8.52 -4.79 -3.52
CA PRO A 222 8.48 -6.02 -2.75
C PRO A 222 8.06 -5.79 -1.29
N HIS A 223 7.07 -6.57 -0.82
CA HIS A 223 7.05 -7.10 0.52
C HIS A 223 8.12 -8.20 0.53
N HIS A 224 9.26 -7.95 1.15
CA HIS A 224 10.43 -8.83 1.04
C HIS A 224 10.37 -10.01 2.03
N ARG A 225 11.39 -10.92 1.97
CA ARG A 225 11.33 -12.25 2.60
C ARG A 225 11.33 -12.24 4.11
N SER A 226 11.81 -11.22 4.79
CA SER A 226 11.87 -11.21 6.26
C SER A 226 11.96 -9.81 6.82
N TYR A 227 11.19 -9.53 7.87
CA TYR A 227 11.26 -8.34 8.71
C TYR A 227 11.81 -8.66 10.12
N GLY A 228 12.13 -9.95 10.37
CA GLY A 228 12.68 -10.48 11.60
C GLY A 228 14.12 -10.97 11.41
N HIS A 229 14.33 -12.26 11.68
CA HIS A 229 15.64 -12.90 11.50
C HIS A 229 16.02 -12.84 10.01
N GLY A 230 17.14 -12.24 9.68
CA GLY A 230 17.55 -12.05 8.29
C GLY A 230 16.97 -10.84 7.58
N ALA A 231 16.33 -9.90 8.27
CA ALA A 231 15.75 -8.70 7.65
C ALA A 231 16.75 -7.94 6.76
N LEU A 232 17.97 -7.65 7.23
CA LEU A 232 18.99 -6.94 6.45
C LEU A 232 19.41 -7.72 5.20
N ALA A 233 19.51 -9.04 5.28
CA ALA A 233 19.83 -9.89 4.12
C ALA A 233 18.70 -9.85 3.08
N ALA A 234 17.45 -9.84 3.54
CA ALA A 234 16.28 -9.73 2.66
C ALA A 234 16.21 -8.36 1.96
N TYR A 235 16.52 -7.26 2.65
CA TYR A 235 16.66 -5.94 2.01
C TYR A 235 17.80 -5.92 0.99
N ALA A 236 18.96 -6.51 1.33
CA ALA A 236 20.11 -6.58 0.42
C ALA A 236 19.77 -7.39 -0.85
N GLU A 237 19.04 -8.52 -0.73
CA GLU A 237 18.55 -9.30 -1.88
C GLU A 237 17.73 -8.43 -2.83
N MET A 238 16.81 -7.60 -2.31
CA MET A 238 15.98 -6.73 -3.16
C MET A 238 16.80 -5.67 -3.89
N VAL A 239 17.78 -5.08 -3.21
CA VAL A 239 18.72 -4.12 -3.81
C VAL A 239 19.53 -4.80 -4.92
N ASP A 240 20.12 -5.97 -4.65
CA ASP A 240 21.00 -6.66 -5.61
C ASP A 240 20.25 -7.13 -6.85
N LEU A 241 19.07 -7.75 -6.70
CA LEU A 241 18.29 -8.21 -7.85
C LEU A 241 17.77 -7.04 -8.72
N THR A 242 17.40 -5.92 -8.12
CA THR A 242 16.94 -4.76 -8.88
C THR A 242 18.10 -4.01 -9.54
N ARG A 243 19.28 -3.98 -8.91
CA ARG A 243 20.53 -3.48 -9.51
C ARG A 243 20.89 -4.32 -10.74
N GLU A 244 20.88 -5.65 -10.62
CA GLU A 244 21.14 -6.57 -11.75
C GLU A 244 20.14 -6.40 -12.88
N ALA A 245 18.86 -6.20 -12.54
CA ALA A 245 17.80 -6.01 -13.52
C ALA A 245 17.79 -4.61 -14.14
N GLY A 246 18.49 -3.64 -13.56
CA GLY A 246 18.38 -2.22 -13.91
C GLY A 246 16.99 -1.65 -13.64
N CYS A 247 16.29 -2.15 -12.62
CA CYS A 247 14.94 -1.80 -12.26
C CYS A 247 14.93 -0.82 -11.08
N ALA A 248 14.05 0.17 -11.09
CA ALA A 248 13.81 0.99 -9.92
C ALA A 248 13.16 0.15 -8.80
N LEU A 249 13.53 0.40 -7.54
CA LEU A 249 13.06 -0.28 -6.36
C LEU A 249 12.22 0.66 -5.49
N HIS A 250 11.09 0.17 -5.00
CA HIS A 250 10.32 0.81 -3.95
C HIS A 250 10.05 -0.22 -2.85
N LEU A 251 10.73 -0.10 -1.72
CA LEU A 251 10.58 -1.05 -0.61
C LEU A 251 9.26 -0.80 0.12
N ALA A 252 8.38 -1.78 0.07
CA ALA A 252 7.07 -1.72 0.70
C ALA A 252 7.20 -1.72 2.23
N HIS A 253 6.36 -0.91 2.92
CA HIS A 253 6.24 -0.81 4.39
C HIS A 253 7.54 -1.13 5.13
N ALA A 254 8.62 -0.41 4.77
CA ALA A 254 9.95 -0.66 5.30
C ALA A 254 9.97 -0.57 6.84
N THR A 255 10.42 -1.65 7.46
CA THR A 255 10.45 -1.78 8.92
C THR A 255 11.52 -2.77 9.37
N MET A 256 11.90 -2.71 10.63
CA MET A 256 12.80 -3.62 11.32
C MET A 256 12.09 -4.10 12.57
N ASN A 257 11.43 -5.26 12.49
CA ASN A 257 10.54 -5.79 13.52
C ASN A 257 11.21 -6.84 14.41
N PHE A 258 10.51 -7.27 15.43
CA PHE A 258 10.94 -8.22 16.45
C PHE A 258 12.08 -7.70 17.33
N GLY A 259 12.24 -8.31 18.51
CA GLY A 259 13.19 -7.84 19.55
C GLY A 259 14.64 -7.75 19.07
N GLU A 260 15.06 -8.66 18.20
CA GLU A 260 16.41 -8.69 17.64
C GLU A 260 16.75 -7.50 16.72
N ASN A 261 15.73 -6.85 16.17
CA ASN A 261 15.90 -5.69 15.27
C ASN A 261 15.63 -4.34 15.95
N ARG A 262 15.43 -4.35 17.26
CA ARG A 262 15.19 -3.12 18.00
C ARG A 262 16.37 -2.15 17.86
N GLY A 263 16.09 -0.92 17.40
CA GLY A 263 17.11 0.12 17.22
C GLY A 263 18.05 -0.09 16.03
N ARG A 264 17.81 -1.10 15.17
CA ARG A 264 18.70 -1.43 14.04
C ARG A 264 18.33 -0.76 12.71
N ALA A 265 17.33 0.11 12.67
CA ALA A 265 17.03 0.88 11.47
C ALA A 265 18.26 1.61 10.88
N PRO A 266 19.22 2.17 11.64
CA PRO A 266 20.41 2.77 11.07
C PRO A 266 21.25 1.82 10.18
N GLU A 267 21.26 0.51 10.46
CA GLU A 267 21.95 -0.48 9.61
C GLU A 267 21.26 -0.64 8.26
N LEU A 268 19.92 -0.70 8.26
CA LEU A 268 19.13 -0.68 7.04
C LEU A 268 19.38 0.60 6.23
N LEU A 269 19.32 1.76 6.88
CA LEU A 269 19.51 3.05 6.20
C LEU A 269 20.91 3.18 5.60
N ALA A 270 21.93 2.69 6.29
CA ALA A 270 23.30 2.65 5.76
C ALA A 270 23.42 1.75 4.51
N LEU A 271 22.75 0.60 4.49
CA LEU A 271 22.66 -0.27 3.31
C LEU A 271 22.01 0.47 2.13
N LEU A 272 20.90 1.15 2.38
CA LEU A 272 20.20 1.92 1.34
C LEU A 272 21.04 3.11 0.84
N ASP A 273 21.70 3.84 1.73
CA ASP A 273 22.57 4.96 1.35
C ASP A 273 23.74 4.51 0.49
N ALA A 274 24.35 3.36 0.80
CA ALA A 274 25.40 2.78 -0.03
C ALA A 274 24.86 2.43 -1.43
N ALA A 275 23.71 1.79 -1.52
CA ALA A 275 23.08 1.45 -2.80
C ALA A 275 22.69 2.69 -3.63
N LEU A 276 22.20 3.74 -2.97
CA LEU A 276 21.89 5.03 -3.62
C LEU A 276 23.14 5.72 -4.13
N ALA A 277 24.26 5.66 -3.38
CA ALA A 277 25.55 6.18 -3.80
C ALA A 277 26.11 5.43 -5.02
N ASP A 278 25.82 4.12 -5.13
CA ASP A 278 26.12 3.28 -6.30
C ASP A 278 25.18 3.51 -7.49
N GLY A 279 24.24 4.47 -7.39
CA GLY A 279 23.33 4.87 -8.47
C GLY A 279 22.06 4.01 -8.57
N CYS A 280 21.71 3.22 -7.56
CA CYS A 280 20.42 2.54 -7.51
C CYS A 280 19.28 3.56 -7.34
N ASP A 281 18.18 3.36 -8.08
CA ASP A 281 16.97 4.18 -7.97
C ASP A 281 16.02 3.57 -6.91
N ILE A 282 16.15 4.01 -5.65
CA ILE A 282 15.44 3.44 -4.50
C ILE A 282 14.55 4.48 -3.83
N THR A 283 13.33 4.07 -3.49
CA THR A 283 12.45 4.72 -2.51
C THR A 283 11.87 3.66 -1.58
N LEU A 284 11.24 4.08 -0.51
CA LEU A 284 10.53 3.21 0.41
C LEU A 284 9.26 3.89 0.92
N ASP A 285 8.29 3.10 1.35
CA ASP A 285 7.18 3.59 2.16
C ASP A 285 7.23 3.02 3.58
N SER A 286 6.58 3.68 4.50
CA SER A 286 6.23 3.15 5.80
C SER A 286 4.92 3.77 6.30
N TYR A 287 4.32 3.18 7.32
CA TYR A 287 3.20 3.73 8.08
C TYR A 287 3.66 4.19 9.47
N PRO A 288 3.00 5.19 10.06
CA PRO A 288 3.42 5.78 11.34
C PRO A 288 2.85 5.02 12.54
N TYR A 289 3.05 3.69 12.59
CA TYR A 289 2.56 2.79 13.65
C TYR A 289 3.55 1.65 13.86
N THR A 290 3.55 1.09 15.07
CA THR A 290 4.45 -0.02 15.41
C THR A 290 3.88 -1.42 15.12
N PRO A 291 2.57 -1.72 15.30
CA PRO A 291 2.05 -3.03 14.91
C PRO A 291 1.92 -3.19 13.40
N GLY A 292 2.20 -4.40 12.92
CA GLY A 292 1.82 -4.85 11.58
C GLY A 292 0.39 -5.39 11.54
N CYS A 293 -0.16 -5.59 10.34
CA CYS A 293 -1.44 -6.25 10.13
C CYS A 293 -1.34 -7.20 8.94
N THR A 294 -1.77 -8.45 9.14
CA THR A 294 -1.80 -9.49 8.10
C THR A 294 -2.89 -10.52 8.39
N THR A 295 -2.86 -11.67 7.69
CA THR A 295 -3.75 -12.80 7.98
C THR A 295 -3.06 -13.81 8.90
N LEU A 296 -3.84 -14.53 9.70
CA LEU A 296 -3.28 -15.55 10.59
C LEU A 296 -2.61 -16.69 9.80
N VAL A 297 -3.13 -17.03 8.61
CA VAL A 297 -2.55 -18.08 7.73
C VAL A 297 -1.17 -17.68 7.20
N ALA A 298 -0.87 -16.41 7.06
CA ALA A 298 0.44 -15.93 6.59
C ALA A 298 1.58 -16.28 7.55
N LEU A 299 1.28 -16.55 8.82
CA LEU A 299 2.29 -16.95 9.82
C LEU A 299 2.74 -18.40 9.66
N LEU A 300 1.98 -19.22 8.93
CA LEU A 300 2.32 -20.64 8.74
C LEU A 300 3.61 -20.79 7.92
N PRO A 301 4.37 -21.88 8.14
CA PRO A 301 5.52 -22.16 7.31
C PRO A 301 5.10 -22.37 5.84
N SER A 302 5.94 -21.94 4.90
CA SER A 302 5.63 -21.96 3.46
C SER A 302 5.22 -23.33 2.94
N TRP A 303 5.90 -24.40 3.38
CA TRP A 303 5.57 -25.77 3.01
C TRP A 303 4.13 -26.19 3.42
N ALA A 304 3.57 -25.58 4.47
CA ALA A 304 2.21 -25.86 4.89
C ALA A 304 1.16 -25.23 3.94
N ASN A 305 1.55 -24.24 3.16
CA ASN A 305 0.70 -23.55 2.20
C ASN A 305 0.76 -24.15 0.78
N GLU A 306 1.65 -25.12 0.51
CA GLU A 306 1.77 -25.79 -0.78
C GLU A 306 0.44 -26.47 -1.16
N GLY A 307 0.03 -26.31 -2.41
CA GLY A 307 -1.23 -26.85 -2.94
C GLY A 307 -2.46 -25.96 -2.68
N GLY A 308 -2.26 -24.79 -2.06
CA GLY A 308 -3.31 -23.79 -1.89
C GLY A 308 -4.23 -23.98 -0.68
N PRO A 309 -5.29 -23.15 -0.56
CA PRO A 309 -6.09 -23.04 0.65
C PRO A 309 -6.70 -24.36 1.16
N GLU A 310 -7.24 -25.20 0.29
CA GLU A 310 -7.83 -26.47 0.69
C GLU A 310 -6.77 -27.49 1.19
N ALA A 311 -5.56 -27.44 0.64
CA ALA A 311 -4.45 -28.27 1.12
C ALA A 311 -3.99 -27.82 2.52
N VAL A 312 -3.94 -26.51 2.78
CA VAL A 312 -3.69 -25.96 4.13
C VAL A 312 -4.71 -26.48 5.13
N LEU A 313 -6.01 -26.39 4.80
CA LEU A 313 -7.08 -26.86 5.67
C LEU A 313 -6.97 -28.38 5.94
N ALA A 314 -6.59 -29.16 4.93
CA ALA A 314 -6.37 -30.60 5.09
C ALA A 314 -5.21 -30.89 6.06
N ARG A 315 -4.06 -30.21 5.91
CA ARG A 315 -2.92 -30.34 6.83
C ARG A 315 -3.26 -29.90 8.26
N LEU A 316 -4.02 -28.84 8.40
CA LEU A 316 -4.47 -28.39 9.72
C LEU A 316 -5.43 -29.36 10.41
N ARG A 317 -6.18 -30.21 9.65
CA ARG A 317 -7.03 -31.28 10.21
C ARG A 317 -6.24 -32.51 10.64
N ASP A 318 -5.13 -32.79 9.98
CA ASP A 318 -4.23 -33.89 10.32
C ASP A 318 -3.40 -33.53 11.56
N ASP A 319 -3.47 -34.36 12.60
CA ASP A 319 -2.80 -34.06 13.87
C ASP A 319 -1.27 -34.12 13.78
N ALA A 320 -0.72 -34.98 12.92
CA ALA A 320 0.73 -35.08 12.75
C ALA A 320 1.28 -33.85 11.99
N GLU A 321 0.61 -33.43 10.91
CA GLU A 321 0.97 -32.22 10.18
C GLU A 321 0.77 -30.97 11.05
N ALA A 322 -0.32 -30.89 11.81
CA ALA A 322 -0.57 -29.79 12.71
C ALA A 322 0.51 -29.68 13.82
N ALA A 323 0.97 -30.82 14.36
CA ALA A 323 2.08 -30.85 15.33
C ALA A 323 3.40 -30.39 14.68
N ARG A 324 3.64 -30.75 13.42
CA ARG A 324 4.81 -30.29 12.66
C ARG A 324 4.77 -28.78 12.41
N ILE A 325 3.60 -28.24 12.05
CA ILE A 325 3.39 -26.80 11.89
C ILE A 325 3.62 -26.08 13.22
N ARG A 326 3.02 -26.57 14.31
CA ARG A 326 3.24 -26.03 15.66
C ARG A 326 4.72 -25.96 16.02
N HIS A 327 5.46 -27.03 15.80
CA HIS A 327 6.91 -27.08 16.09
C HIS A 327 7.68 -26.02 15.27
N ALA A 328 7.34 -25.84 14.00
CA ALA A 328 7.93 -24.80 13.16
C ALA A 328 7.64 -23.39 13.69
N LEU A 329 6.41 -23.14 14.15
CA LEU A 329 6.03 -21.84 14.69
C LEU A 329 6.65 -21.55 16.05
N GLU A 330 6.57 -22.49 17.00
CA GLU A 330 6.90 -22.24 18.40
C GLU A 330 8.39 -22.51 18.75
N VAL A 331 9.11 -23.30 17.94
CA VAL A 331 10.46 -23.76 18.30
C VAL A 331 11.52 -23.32 17.29
N THR A 332 11.31 -23.56 16.00
CA THR A 332 12.35 -23.30 14.99
C THR A 332 12.28 -21.92 14.35
N GLY A 333 11.13 -21.26 14.43
CA GLY A 333 10.86 -20.03 13.71
C GLY A 333 10.50 -20.32 12.25
N ALA A 334 9.19 -20.26 11.92
CA ALA A 334 8.71 -20.44 10.55
C ALA A 334 9.09 -19.24 9.68
N ASP A 335 9.27 -19.47 8.37
CA ASP A 335 9.51 -18.41 7.39
C ASP A 335 8.32 -17.44 7.28
N GLY A 336 7.07 -17.90 7.46
CA GLY A 336 5.89 -17.02 7.61
C GLY A 336 5.96 -16.13 8.86
N CYS A 337 6.67 -16.56 9.91
CA CYS A 337 7.00 -15.76 11.09
C CYS A 337 8.40 -15.11 11.01
N HIS A 338 8.91 -14.90 9.80
CA HIS A 338 10.17 -14.22 9.54
C HIS A 338 11.40 -14.89 10.20
N GLY A 339 11.35 -16.22 10.43
CA GLY A 339 12.41 -16.99 11.08
C GLY A 339 12.50 -16.80 12.60
N VAL A 340 11.50 -16.16 13.21
CA VAL A 340 11.43 -15.93 14.67
C VAL A 340 10.38 -16.86 15.28
N PRO A 341 10.69 -17.61 16.36
CA PRO A 341 9.67 -18.34 17.10
C PRO A 341 8.53 -17.43 17.54
N VAL A 342 7.30 -17.89 17.34
CA VAL A 342 6.12 -17.07 17.60
C VAL A 342 5.90 -16.85 19.09
N ASP A 343 5.71 -15.60 19.49
CA ASP A 343 5.14 -15.21 20.77
C ASP A 343 3.66 -14.87 20.57
N TRP A 344 2.78 -15.81 20.89
CA TRP A 344 1.34 -15.67 20.69
C TRP A 344 0.76 -14.44 21.38
N SER A 345 1.34 -13.98 22.49
CA SER A 345 0.90 -12.78 23.19
C SER A 345 1.08 -11.50 22.40
N THR A 346 1.87 -11.51 21.33
CA THR A 346 2.06 -10.37 20.41
C THR A 346 1.04 -10.32 19.28
N ILE A 347 0.20 -11.36 19.15
CA ILE A 347 -0.75 -11.50 18.05
C ILE A 347 -2.17 -11.24 18.55
N GLU A 348 -2.81 -10.20 18.03
CA GLU A 348 -4.19 -9.81 18.34
C GLU A 348 -5.08 -10.10 17.14
N ILE A 349 -6.24 -10.74 17.35
CA ILE A 349 -7.24 -10.96 16.30
C ILE A 349 -7.92 -9.64 15.97
N SER A 350 -7.83 -9.19 14.72
CA SER A 350 -8.44 -7.95 14.25
C SER A 350 -9.75 -8.16 13.48
N GLY A 351 -9.96 -9.37 12.96
CA GLY A 351 -11.19 -9.72 12.24
C GLY A 351 -11.35 -11.21 12.03
N THR A 352 -12.61 -11.61 11.89
CA THR A 352 -13.05 -12.95 11.49
C THR A 352 -14.16 -12.81 10.47
N ALA A 353 -14.32 -13.78 9.58
CA ALA A 353 -15.41 -13.80 8.60
C ALA A 353 -16.69 -14.43 9.20
N ASP A 354 -16.56 -15.54 9.95
CA ASP A 354 -17.67 -16.21 10.58
C ASP A 354 -18.03 -15.53 11.92
N PRO A 355 -19.30 -15.08 12.11
CA PRO A 355 -19.79 -14.51 13.36
C PRO A 355 -19.58 -15.39 14.60
N ALA A 356 -19.48 -16.72 14.44
CA ALA A 356 -19.19 -17.64 15.54
C ALA A 356 -17.85 -17.36 16.24
N PHE A 357 -16.92 -16.73 15.53
CA PHE A 357 -15.58 -16.36 16.05
C PHE A 357 -15.47 -14.88 16.42
N ALA A 358 -16.54 -14.09 16.30
CA ALA A 358 -16.50 -12.65 16.60
C ALA A 358 -16.03 -12.33 18.03
N GLY A 359 -16.24 -13.24 18.98
CA GLY A 359 -15.77 -13.09 20.37
C GLY A 359 -14.24 -13.08 20.55
N TYR A 360 -13.48 -13.49 19.52
CA TYR A 360 -12.01 -13.42 19.53
C TYR A 360 -11.47 -12.05 19.08
N VAL A 361 -12.28 -11.25 18.40
CA VAL A 361 -11.83 -9.94 17.87
C VAL A 361 -11.45 -9.01 19.02
N GLY A 362 -10.23 -8.48 18.95
CA GLY A 362 -9.62 -7.63 20.00
C GLY A 362 -8.96 -8.41 21.13
N THR A 363 -8.90 -9.75 21.05
CA THR A 363 -8.15 -10.56 22.02
C THR A 363 -6.79 -11.00 21.49
N ARG A 364 -5.83 -11.19 22.40
CA ARG A 364 -4.54 -11.80 22.08
C ARG A 364 -4.68 -13.32 22.01
N LEU A 365 -3.91 -13.94 21.14
CA LEU A 365 -3.83 -15.39 21.10
C LEU A 365 -3.12 -15.93 22.36
N ASP A 366 -3.63 -17.05 22.86
CA ASP A 366 -3.10 -17.76 24.02
C ASP A 366 -2.24 -18.99 23.64
N GLY A 367 -2.19 -19.33 22.34
CA GLY A 367 -1.41 -20.45 21.85
C GLY A 367 -1.88 -21.05 20.53
N TRP A 368 -1.16 -22.10 20.13
CA TRP A 368 -1.42 -22.84 18.88
C TRP A 368 -2.84 -23.40 18.77
N ASP A 369 -3.39 -23.96 19.85
CA ASP A 369 -4.69 -24.65 19.78
C ASP A 369 -5.82 -23.67 19.42
N THR A 370 -5.75 -22.43 19.92
CA THR A 370 -6.67 -21.36 19.56
C THR A 370 -6.42 -20.90 18.12
N ALA A 371 -5.16 -20.71 17.71
CA ALA A 371 -4.82 -20.34 16.35
C ALA A 371 -5.31 -21.39 15.33
N ARG A 372 -5.05 -22.69 15.57
CA ARG A 372 -5.51 -23.81 14.74
C ARG A 372 -7.04 -23.83 14.61
N ARG A 373 -7.75 -23.63 15.73
CA ARG A 373 -9.22 -23.58 15.76
C ARG A 373 -9.77 -22.46 14.89
N LEU A 374 -9.19 -21.28 15.00
CA LEU A 374 -9.56 -20.12 14.19
C LEU A 374 -9.28 -20.36 12.70
N LEU A 375 -8.08 -20.85 12.36
CA LEU A 375 -7.72 -21.17 10.97
C LEU A 375 -8.66 -22.18 10.33
N LEU A 376 -9.06 -23.23 11.06
CA LEU A 376 -9.99 -24.25 10.56
C LEU A 376 -11.43 -23.75 10.51
N GLY A 377 -11.90 -23.14 11.59
CA GLY A 377 -13.31 -22.78 11.74
C GLY A 377 -13.71 -21.60 10.87
N ASP A 378 -12.84 -20.61 10.76
CA ASP A 378 -13.04 -19.39 9.95
C ASP A 378 -12.38 -19.48 8.55
N ARG A 379 -12.03 -20.71 8.11
CA ARG A 379 -11.54 -21.02 6.76
C ARG A 379 -10.42 -20.10 6.29
N LEU A 380 -9.37 -19.95 7.10
CA LEU A 380 -8.18 -19.15 6.86
C LEU A 380 -8.41 -17.62 6.78
N ALA A 381 -9.61 -17.13 7.04
CA ALA A 381 -9.97 -15.72 6.94
C ALA A 381 -9.50 -14.82 8.10
N PRO A 382 -9.12 -15.31 9.31
CA PRO A 382 -8.77 -14.41 10.41
C PRO A 382 -7.65 -13.45 10.04
N THR A 383 -7.85 -12.16 10.38
CA THR A 383 -6.83 -11.12 10.31
C THR A 383 -6.25 -10.84 11.70
N VAL A 384 -4.99 -10.45 11.74
CA VAL A 384 -4.25 -10.23 12.99
C VAL A 384 -3.47 -8.92 12.97
N LEU A 385 -3.31 -8.34 14.14
CA LEU A 385 -2.30 -7.33 14.42
C LEU A 385 -1.09 -8.02 15.07
N GLN A 386 0.11 -7.71 14.57
CA GLN A 386 1.37 -8.19 15.13
C GLN A 386 2.08 -7.05 15.84
N HIS A 387 2.14 -7.10 17.17
CA HIS A 387 2.75 -6.07 18.01
C HIS A 387 4.26 -6.33 18.19
N VAL A 388 5.02 -6.21 17.12
CA VAL A 388 6.45 -6.56 17.02
C VAL A 388 7.34 -5.42 16.54
N GLY A 389 6.79 -4.25 16.25
CA GLY A 389 7.53 -3.08 15.77
C GLY A 389 8.09 -2.21 16.90
N HIS A 390 8.96 -1.28 16.54
CA HIS A 390 9.70 -0.41 17.45
C HIS A 390 9.65 1.03 17.01
N GLU A 391 9.23 1.93 17.90
CA GLU A 391 9.03 3.35 17.61
C GLU A 391 10.31 4.04 17.12
N GLU A 392 11.46 3.70 17.71
CA GLU A 392 12.76 4.24 17.28
C GLU A 392 13.10 3.88 15.83
N ASN A 393 12.73 2.67 15.39
CA ASN A 393 12.92 2.25 13.99
C ASN A 393 11.96 2.99 13.05
N VAL A 394 10.69 3.16 13.44
CA VAL A 394 9.69 3.92 12.68
C VAL A 394 10.18 5.34 12.44
N ARG A 395 10.65 6.03 13.49
CA ARG A 395 11.16 7.40 13.37
C ARG A 395 12.40 7.51 12.50
N ALA A 396 13.36 6.60 12.67
CA ALA A 396 14.59 6.62 11.88
C ALA A 396 14.30 6.42 10.39
N ILE A 397 13.42 5.47 10.03
CA ILE A 397 13.03 5.20 8.64
C ILE A 397 12.25 6.39 8.06
N MET A 398 11.33 6.96 8.81
CA MET A 398 10.51 8.11 8.42
C MET A 398 11.36 9.35 8.06
N LEU A 399 12.49 9.54 8.72
CA LEU A 399 13.41 10.66 8.48
C LEU A 399 14.26 10.51 7.20
N HIS A 400 14.26 9.32 6.60
CA HIS A 400 15.15 9.07 5.47
C HIS A 400 14.72 9.83 4.21
N ARG A 401 15.70 10.36 3.45
CA ARG A 401 15.47 11.20 2.26
C ARG A 401 14.67 10.54 1.13
N VAL A 402 14.60 9.21 1.07
CA VAL A 402 13.82 8.46 0.07
C VAL A 402 12.49 7.93 0.61
N HIS A 403 12.13 8.31 1.84
CA HIS A 403 10.88 7.90 2.46
C HIS A 403 9.67 8.53 1.79
N THR A 404 8.61 7.76 1.69
CA THR A 404 7.25 8.18 1.30
C THR A 404 6.23 7.62 2.31
N GLY A 405 5.05 8.21 2.36
CA GLY A 405 3.95 7.67 3.17
C GLY A 405 3.20 6.55 2.45
N GLY A 406 2.95 5.48 3.15
CA GLY A 406 2.03 4.41 2.77
C GLY A 406 1.17 4.04 3.97
N SER A 407 -0.10 3.72 3.77
CA SER A 407 -0.96 3.34 4.89
C SER A 407 -0.86 1.86 5.23
N ASP A 408 -0.60 1.04 4.23
CA ASP A 408 -0.75 -0.42 4.30
C ASP A 408 -2.13 -0.77 4.90
N GLY A 409 -3.13 0.01 4.48
CA GLY A 409 -4.46 0.03 5.07
C GLY A 409 -5.31 -1.13 4.59
N ILE A 410 -5.67 -2.01 5.52
CA ILE A 410 -6.65 -3.08 5.33
C ILE A 410 -7.98 -2.59 5.90
N LEU A 411 -9.02 -2.47 5.05
CA LEU A 411 -10.33 -1.95 5.45
C LEU A 411 -11.29 -3.05 5.96
N GLN A 412 -10.87 -4.31 5.85
CA GLN A 412 -11.64 -5.49 6.23
C GLN A 412 -11.57 -5.78 7.74
N GLY A 413 -12.47 -6.68 8.21
CA GLY A 413 -12.54 -7.10 9.61
C GLY A 413 -13.34 -6.15 10.50
N ALA A 414 -13.77 -6.63 11.66
CA ALA A 414 -14.58 -5.85 12.61
C ALA A 414 -13.75 -4.78 13.33
N LYS A 415 -12.46 -5.04 13.57
CA LYS A 415 -11.53 -4.15 14.27
C LYS A 415 -10.23 -3.98 13.46
N PRO A 416 -10.29 -3.33 12.26
CA PRO A 416 -9.11 -3.16 11.42
C PRO A 416 -8.03 -2.35 12.13
N HIS A 417 -6.80 -2.43 11.63
CA HIS A 417 -5.72 -1.58 12.13
C HIS A 417 -6.08 -0.09 11.90
N PRO A 418 -5.88 0.81 12.90
CA PRO A 418 -6.22 2.23 12.77
C PRO A 418 -5.51 2.93 11.61
N ARG A 419 -4.40 2.39 11.11
CA ARG A 419 -3.68 2.93 9.94
C ARG A 419 -4.56 3.06 8.69
N ALA A 420 -5.59 2.23 8.54
CA ALA A 420 -6.51 2.31 7.41
C ALA A 420 -7.30 3.63 7.35
N TYR A 421 -7.57 4.24 8.52
CA TYR A 421 -8.39 5.43 8.67
C TYR A 421 -7.63 6.67 9.16
N GLY A 422 -6.37 6.53 9.60
CA GLY A 422 -5.66 7.59 10.32
C GLY A 422 -4.22 7.86 9.90
N THR A 423 -3.64 7.16 8.95
CA THR A 423 -2.20 7.25 8.61
C THR A 423 -1.75 8.68 8.30
N PHE A 424 -2.39 9.35 7.36
CA PHE A 424 -1.95 10.67 6.90
C PHE A 424 -2.13 11.76 7.97
N PRO A 425 -3.29 11.86 8.63
CA PRO A 425 -3.44 12.80 9.75
C PRO A 425 -2.57 12.43 10.96
N HIS A 426 -2.18 11.17 11.16
CA HIS A 426 -1.25 10.78 12.21
C HIS A 426 0.18 11.28 11.94
N TYR A 427 0.63 11.25 10.68
CA TYR A 427 1.86 11.92 10.28
C TYR A 427 1.83 13.40 10.65
N LEU A 428 0.78 14.12 10.24
CA LEU A 428 0.66 15.57 10.44
C LEU A 428 0.44 15.96 11.91
N GLY A 429 -0.46 15.28 12.60
CA GLY A 429 -0.79 15.59 13.99
C GLY A 429 0.28 15.13 14.97
N HIS A 430 0.64 13.85 14.92
CA HIS A 430 1.52 13.25 15.92
C HIS A 430 3.01 13.50 15.61
N TYR A 431 3.47 13.12 14.42
CA TYR A 431 4.91 13.17 14.11
C TYR A 431 5.40 14.58 13.75
N VAL A 432 4.55 15.43 13.17
CA VAL A 432 4.91 16.83 12.90
C VAL A 432 4.60 17.69 14.11
N ARG A 433 3.31 17.86 14.46
CA ARG A 433 2.90 18.86 15.46
C ARG A 433 3.31 18.50 16.88
N GLU A 434 3.07 17.25 17.33
CA GLU A 434 3.28 16.88 18.72
C GLU A 434 4.75 16.51 19.01
N LEU A 435 5.36 15.74 18.13
CA LEU A 435 6.72 15.22 18.35
C LEU A 435 7.82 16.01 17.64
N GLY A 436 7.50 16.81 16.61
CA GLY A 436 8.49 17.55 15.85
C GLY A 436 9.54 16.67 15.16
N VAL A 437 9.18 15.43 14.78
CA VAL A 437 10.08 14.50 14.09
C VAL A 437 10.34 14.98 12.66
N LEU A 438 9.32 15.48 11.98
CA LEU A 438 9.41 16.09 10.64
C LEU A 438 8.92 17.53 10.70
N SER A 439 9.45 18.40 9.85
CA SER A 439 8.79 19.67 9.55
C SER A 439 7.51 19.41 8.74
N LEU A 440 6.58 20.36 8.75
CA LEU A 440 5.35 20.26 7.96
C LEU A 440 5.67 20.12 6.46
N GLU A 441 6.61 20.92 6.00
CA GLU A 441 7.04 20.97 4.59
C GLU A 441 7.66 19.65 4.14
N GLU A 442 8.54 19.08 4.98
CA GLU A 442 9.16 17.78 4.69
C GLU A 442 8.11 16.65 4.72
N CYS A 443 7.22 16.66 5.71
CA CYS A 443 6.13 15.69 5.78
C CYS A 443 5.26 15.71 4.53
N VAL A 444 4.83 16.89 4.06
CA VAL A 444 4.04 17.02 2.83
C VAL A 444 4.82 16.53 1.60
N ALA A 445 6.13 16.78 1.53
CA ALA A 445 6.96 16.24 0.44
C ALA A 445 6.97 14.70 0.46
N HIS A 446 7.05 14.08 1.65
CA HIS A 446 6.98 12.61 1.80
C HIS A 446 5.62 12.04 1.40
N LEU A 447 4.54 12.79 1.64
CA LEU A 447 3.17 12.32 1.39
C LEU A 447 2.66 12.66 -0.01
N SER A 448 3.34 13.53 -0.77
CA SER A 448 2.84 14.01 -2.07
C SER A 448 3.93 14.07 -3.15
N GLY A 449 4.92 14.95 -3.00
CA GLY A 449 5.91 15.23 -4.05
C GLY A 449 6.79 14.04 -4.39
N ARG A 450 7.34 13.36 -3.38
CA ARG A 450 8.19 12.16 -3.56
C ARG A 450 7.40 10.98 -4.12
N PRO A 451 6.19 10.64 -3.61
CA PRO A 451 5.31 9.65 -4.24
C PRO A 451 5.04 9.94 -5.71
N ALA A 452 4.64 11.15 -6.06
CA ALA A 452 4.37 11.53 -7.44
C ALA A 452 5.62 11.39 -8.34
N ALA A 453 6.80 11.74 -7.82
CA ALA A 453 8.08 11.54 -8.51
C ALA A 453 8.38 10.05 -8.73
N ARG A 454 8.17 9.17 -7.72
CA ARG A 454 8.32 7.71 -7.86
C ARG A 454 7.39 7.15 -8.92
N LEU A 455 6.13 7.58 -8.91
CA LEU A 455 5.12 7.19 -9.89
C LEU A 455 5.36 7.84 -11.28
N ARG A 456 6.30 8.80 -11.37
CA ARG A 456 6.61 9.60 -12.57
C ARG A 456 5.37 10.31 -13.11
N LEU A 457 4.63 10.95 -12.21
CA LEU A 457 3.45 11.75 -12.54
C LEU A 457 3.87 13.22 -12.78
N PRO A 458 3.89 13.71 -14.02
CA PRO A 458 4.48 15.01 -14.35
C PRO A 458 3.61 16.19 -13.90
N ASP A 459 2.33 15.95 -13.61
CA ASP A 459 1.34 16.99 -13.33
C ASP A 459 0.62 16.82 -11.98
N ARG A 460 1.21 16.07 -11.03
CA ARG A 460 0.67 15.81 -9.69
C ARG A 460 1.75 15.95 -8.60
N GLY A 461 1.33 15.94 -7.33
CA GLY A 461 2.22 15.95 -6.17
C GLY A 461 2.83 17.30 -5.82
N LEU A 462 2.57 18.35 -6.59
CA LEU A 462 3.04 19.72 -6.32
C LEU A 462 1.91 20.74 -6.50
N VAL A 463 1.89 21.77 -5.65
CA VAL A 463 1.09 22.98 -5.89
C VAL A 463 1.86 23.87 -6.86
N ARG A 464 1.62 23.67 -8.15
CA ARG A 464 2.31 24.36 -9.24
C ARG A 464 1.34 24.68 -10.38
N ALA A 465 1.49 25.85 -11.00
CA ALA A 465 0.69 26.21 -12.17
C ALA A 465 0.82 25.15 -13.28
N GLY A 466 -0.28 24.76 -13.88
CA GLY A 466 -0.39 23.70 -14.87
C GLY A 466 -0.62 22.30 -14.30
N HIS A 467 -0.35 22.05 -13.02
CA HIS A 467 -0.61 20.77 -12.35
C HIS A 467 -2.11 20.56 -12.11
N ARG A 468 -2.53 19.31 -11.97
CA ARG A 468 -3.91 18.98 -11.58
C ARG A 468 -4.21 19.57 -10.21
N ALA A 469 -5.42 20.04 -10.06
CA ALA A 469 -5.89 20.55 -8.77
C ALA A 469 -6.40 19.38 -7.89
N ASP A 470 -5.50 18.43 -7.61
CA ASP A 470 -5.63 17.43 -6.57
C ASP A 470 -5.01 18.02 -5.32
N LEU A 471 -5.84 18.53 -4.43
CA LEU A 471 -5.44 19.39 -3.33
C LEU A 471 -6.09 18.93 -2.01
N VAL A 472 -5.37 19.13 -0.93
CA VAL A 472 -5.89 19.01 0.44
C VAL A 472 -5.71 20.31 1.19
N LEU A 473 -6.77 20.73 1.89
CA LEU A 473 -6.70 21.83 2.85
C LEU A 473 -6.91 21.26 4.26
N PHE A 474 -6.02 21.59 5.16
CA PHE A 474 -6.08 21.14 6.54
C PHE A 474 -5.63 22.23 7.50
N ASP A 475 -6.14 22.18 8.71
CA ASP A 475 -5.70 23.04 9.81
C ASP A 475 -4.49 22.39 10.50
N PRO A 476 -3.28 22.94 10.38
CA PRO A 476 -2.08 22.36 10.97
C PRO A 476 -2.10 22.30 12.50
N ASP A 477 -2.92 23.15 13.14
CA ASP A 477 -3.01 23.24 14.60
C ASP A 477 -3.97 22.19 15.18
N THR A 478 -4.91 21.67 14.38
CA THR A 478 -5.96 20.76 14.87
C THR A 478 -6.02 19.41 14.14
N VAL A 479 -5.31 19.23 13.02
CA VAL A 479 -5.32 17.97 12.28
C VAL A 479 -4.88 16.82 13.16
N ALA A 480 -5.70 15.76 13.22
CA ALA A 480 -5.43 14.58 14.03
C ALA A 480 -6.12 13.34 13.47
N ALA A 481 -5.50 12.17 13.67
CA ALA A 481 -6.15 10.89 13.47
C ALA A 481 -7.25 10.70 14.51
N GLY A 482 -8.46 10.37 14.07
CA GLY A 482 -9.55 10.00 14.97
C GLY A 482 -9.50 8.51 15.33
N SER A 483 -8.88 7.69 14.48
CA SER A 483 -8.82 6.25 14.65
C SER A 483 -7.84 5.83 15.75
N THR A 484 -8.28 4.89 16.59
CA THR A 484 -7.47 4.23 17.63
C THR A 484 -7.61 2.71 17.51
N TYR A 485 -6.85 1.95 18.28
CA TYR A 485 -7.01 0.49 18.33
C TYR A 485 -8.37 0.06 18.90
N GLU A 486 -9.01 0.88 19.73
CA GLU A 486 -10.35 0.64 20.28
C GLU A 486 -11.44 1.03 19.29
N ASN A 487 -11.26 2.16 18.58
CA ASN A 487 -12.20 2.74 17.63
C ASN A 487 -11.55 3.00 16.27
N PRO A 488 -11.18 1.94 15.51
CA PRO A 488 -10.28 2.07 14.35
C PRO A 488 -10.92 2.74 13.13
N ARG A 489 -12.25 2.86 13.07
CA ARG A 489 -12.98 3.45 11.92
C ARG A 489 -13.35 4.92 12.11
N THR A 490 -12.93 5.53 13.21
CA THR A 490 -13.19 6.96 13.43
C THR A 490 -12.44 7.80 12.42
N LEU A 491 -13.16 8.66 11.71
CA LEU A 491 -12.59 9.57 10.72
C LEU A 491 -11.71 10.64 11.38
N PRO A 492 -10.73 11.19 10.68
CA PRO A 492 -9.85 12.25 11.18
C PRO A 492 -10.58 13.57 11.36
N THR A 493 -9.94 14.48 12.08
CA THR A 493 -10.36 15.88 12.24
C THR A 493 -9.35 16.81 11.60
N GLY A 494 -9.74 18.09 11.39
CA GLY A 494 -8.84 19.12 10.89
C GLY A 494 -8.55 19.08 9.38
N ILE A 495 -9.26 18.27 8.59
CA ILE A 495 -9.17 18.23 7.12
C ILE A 495 -10.54 18.61 6.52
N PRO A 496 -10.84 19.93 6.39
CA PRO A 496 -12.13 20.35 5.88
C PRO A 496 -12.36 20.11 4.38
N HIS A 497 -11.31 20.15 3.55
CA HIS A 497 -11.51 20.08 2.11
C HIS A 497 -10.47 19.20 1.41
N VAL A 498 -10.97 18.37 0.50
CA VAL A 498 -10.14 17.59 -0.43
C VAL A 498 -10.72 17.74 -1.84
N LEU A 499 -9.86 18.05 -2.79
CA LEU A 499 -10.22 18.23 -4.19
C LEU A 499 -9.48 17.24 -5.07
N ILE A 500 -10.17 16.72 -6.08
CA ILE A 500 -9.59 15.95 -7.19
C ILE A 500 -10.05 16.59 -8.50
N ASP A 501 -9.11 16.91 -9.37
CA ASP A 501 -9.35 17.67 -10.60
C ASP A 501 -10.20 18.94 -10.34
N GLY A 502 -9.91 19.67 -9.23
CA GLY A 502 -10.61 20.89 -8.84
C GLY A 502 -12.04 20.70 -8.33
N ARG A 503 -12.50 19.47 -8.16
CA ARG A 503 -13.83 19.11 -7.66
C ARG A 503 -13.72 18.66 -6.21
N PHE A 504 -14.55 19.20 -5.34
CA PHE A 504 -14.57 18.79 -3.93
C PHE A 504 -15.10 17.37 -3.79
N VAL A 505 -14.25 16.46 -3.33
CA VAL A 505 -14.64 15.12 -2.85
C VAL A 505 -14.93 15.14 -1.34
N MET A 506 -14.23 16.02 -0.60
CA MET A 506 -14.57 16.39 0.78
C MET A 506 -14.80 17.90 0.83
N ARG A 507 -15.86 18.33 1.53
CA ARG A 507 -16.17 19.73 1.75
C ARG A 507 -16.72 19.94 3.15
N ASP A 508 -16.18 20.93 3.86
CA ASP A 508 -16.58 21.28 5.24
C ASP A 508 -16.53 20.04 6.17
N GLY A 509 -15.49 19.18 5.99
CA GLY A 509 -15.29 17.95 6.75
C GLY A 509 -16.25 16.80 6.41
N ARG A 510 -17.03 16.92 5.33
CA ARG A 510 -18.02 15.93 4.91
C ARG A 510 -17.74 15.42 3.50
N ARG A 511 -17.99 14.13 3.29
CA ARG A 511 -17.98 13.54 1.95
C ARG A 511 -19.08 14.18 1.10
N THR A 512 -18.74 14.50 -0.15
CA THR A 512 -19.72 14.91 -1.18
C THR A 512 -20.13 13.69 -2.01
N ASP A 513 -21.09 13.84 -2.93
CA ASP A 513 -21.50 12.83 -3.89
C ASP A 513 -20.58 12.77 -5.14
N VAL A 514 -19.49 13.52 -5.14
CA VAL A 514 -18.59 13.65 -6.30
C VAL A 514 -17.63 12.46 -6.36
N LEU A 515 -17.72 11.67 -7.41
CA LEU A 515 -16.77 10.63 -7.79
C LEU A 515 -15.84 11.19 -8.88
N ALA A 516 -14.78 11.89 -8.46
CA ALA A 516 -13.84 12.55 -9.36
C ALA A 516 -12.59 11.72 -9.66
N GLY A 517 -12.34 10.68 -8.88
CA GLY A 517 -11.21 9.78 -9.06
C GLY A 517 -11.36 8.89 -10.30
N ARG A 518 -10.21 8.40 -10.73
CA ARG A 518 -10.08 7.49 -11.89
C ARG A 518 -8.80 6.68 -11.80
N SER A 519 -8.63 5.73 -12.70
CA SER A 519 -7.36 5.05 -12.87
C SER A 519 -6.27 6.03 -13.31
N VAL A 520 -5.10 5.94 -12.67
CA VAL A 520 -3.88 6.67 -13.06
C VAL A 520 -2.96 5.69 -13.76
N ARG A 521 -3.00 5.73 -15.08
CA ARG A 521 -2.24 4.80 -15.93
C ARG A 521 -0.92 5.40 -16.33
N ARG A 522 0.10 4.57 -16.29
CA ARG A 522 1.38 4.91 -16.86
C ARG A 522 1.31 4.77 -18.37
N THR A 523 1.76 5.82 -19.09
CA THR A 523 2.02 5.69 -20.51
C THR A 523 3.35 4.97 -20.70
N PRO A 524 3.39 3.82 -21.40
CA PRO A 524 4.65 3.14 -21.67
C PRO A 524 5.59 4.10 -22.43
N HIS A 525 6.81 4.29 -21.92
CA HIS A 525 7.83 4.94 -22.73
C HIS A 525 8.12 4.04 -23.93
N ALA A 526 8.19 4.63 -25.13
CA ALA A 526 8.69 3.92 -26.31
C ALA A 526 10.10 3.37 -25.95
N ALA A 527 10.28 2.07 -26.14
CA ALA A 527 11.54 1.40 -25.85
C ALA A 527 12.67 2.13 -26.60
N GLY A 528 13.57 2.78 -25.88
CA GLY A 528 14.72 3.47 -26.46
C GLY A 528 14.97 4.92 -26.02
N ALA A 529 14.11 5.57 -25.26
CA ALA A 529 14.41 6.91 -24.75
C ALA A 529 15.44 6.85 -23.60
N PRO A 530 16.54 7.65 -23.65
CA PRO A 530 17.54 7.65 -22.59
C PRO A 530 16.93 8.13 -21.26
N ARG A 531 17.35 7.48 -20.15
CA ARG A 531 16.99 7.88 -18.80
C ARG A 531 17.54 9.27 -18.52
N THR A 532 16.69 10.26 -18.34
CA THR A 532 17.07 11.50 -17.66
C THR A 532 17.09 11.21 -16.16
N PRO A 533 18.23 11.41 -15.46
CA PRO A 533 18.27 11.31 -14.01
C PRO A 533 17.33 12.34 -13.39
N PRO A 534 16.73 12.06 -12.23
CA PRO A 534 15.96 13.06 -11.49
C PRO A 534 16.88 14.26 -11.20
N ALA A 535 16.34 15.46 -11.37
CA ALA A 535 17.04 16.68 -11.01
C ALA A 535 17.37 16.64 -9.51
N SER A 536 18.64 16.86 -9.20
CA SER A 536 19.21 16.91 -7.85
C SER A 536 18.57 18.02 -7.01
#